data_732cdaf1f3d15c6a9ad0070198dcdd9e
#
_entry.id   732cdaf1f3d15c6a9ad0070198dcdd9e
#
_cell.length_a   1.000
_cell.length_b   1.000
_cell.length_c   1.000
_cell.angle_alpha   90.00
_cell.angle_beta   90.00
_cell.angle_gamma   90.00
#
_symmetry.space_group_name_H-M   'P 1'
#
loop_
_entity.id
_entity.type
_entity.pdbx_description
1 polymer ?
#
loop_
_entity_poly.entity_id
_entity_poly.type
_entity_poly.pdbx_seq_one_letter_code
_entity_poly.pdbx_strand_id
1 'polypeptide(L)'
;VLDKTGTITEGKPHVTDLVDVGRVPNLLQLAASLEKNSEHPLAAAIVAEAQKQNLSLLPVEDFVSEPGKGIRGRIKGKIYLAGNQKIIEENGVDIRALERPAARLAEEGKTPMFFAQDGQAIGIIAAADIIKPTSAQAVAEWKAMGIDVVMLTGDNERTAAAIQKQVGIPRVVAQVMPQDKEKEVR
;
A
#
# COMPACT_ATOMS: atom_id res chain seq x y z
N VAL A 1 21.11 9.59 1.60
CA VAL A 1 19.93 8.77 1.87
C VAL A 1 18.69 9.53 1.42
N LEU A 2 17.75 8.87 0.73
CA LEU A 2 16.53 9.47 0.21
C LEU A 2 15.32 8.71 0.76
N ASP A 3 14.28 9.44 1.21
CA ASP A 3 12.98 8.83 1.42
C ASP A 3 12.29 8.57 0.07
N LYS A 4 11.51 7.51 -0.03
CA LYS A 4 10.73 7.22 -1.24
C LYS A 4 9.61 8.24 -1.41
N THR A 5 8.71 8.30 -0.41
CA THR A 5 7.43 9.01 -0.51
C THR A 5 7.61 10.53 -0.48
N GLY A 6 7.14 11.21 -1.51
CA GLY A 6 7.25 12.67 -1.64
C GLY A 6 8.63 13.17 -2.06
N THR A 7 9.69 12.34 -2.06
CA THR A 7 11.04 12.67 -2.52
C THR A 7 11.32 12.07 -3.89
N ILE A 8 11.38 10.74 -3.97
CA ILE A 8 11.53 10.00 -5.23
C ILE A 8 10.20 9.97 -5.99
N THR A 9 9.10 9.88 -5.26
CA THR A 9 7.74 9.89 -5.77
C THR A 9 7.04 11.22 -5.50
N GLU A 10 5.86 11.42 -6.09
CA GLU A 10 5.06 12.64 -5.92
C GLU A 10 4.41 12.76 -4.53
N GLY A 11 4.33 11.67 -3.77
CA GLY A 11 3.67 11.61 -2.47
C GLY A 11 2.14 11.55 -2.56
N LYS A 12 1.62 11.19 -3.73
CA LYS A 12 0.18 11.08 -4.00
C LYS A 12 -0.13 9.71 -4.62
N PRO A 13 -0.34 8.68 -3.79
CA PRO A 13 -0.69 7.36 -4.30
C PRO A 13 -2.06 7.37 -4.97
N HIS A 14 -2.21 6.58 -6.02
CA HIS A 14 -3.46 6.33 -6.74
C HIS A 14 -3.77 4.84 -6.76
N VAL A 15 -5.04 4.47 -6.71
CA VAL A 15 -5.46 3.09 -6.97
C VAL A 15 -5.15 2.72 -8.41
N THR A 16 -4.44 1.63 -8.59
CA THR A 16 -4.03 1.12 -9.90
C THR A 16 -4.75 -0.15 -10.31
N ASP A 17 -5.08 -1.00 -9.35
CA ASP A 17 -5.68 -2.32 -9.61
C ASP A 17 -6.68 -2.70 -8.51
N LEU A 18 -7.74 -3.40 -8.93
CA LEU A 18 -8.67 -4.12 -8.07
C LEU A 18 -8.66 -5.60 -8.46
N VAL A 19 -8.46 -6.47 -7.47
CA VAL A 19 -8.61 -7.92 -7.62
C VAL A 19 -9.74 -8.36 -6.70
N ASP A 20 -10.92 -8.54 -7.26
CA ASP A 20 -12.13 -8.97 -6.54
C ASP A 20 -12.32 -10.48 -6.71
N VAL A 21 -12.57 -11.20 -5.61
CA VAL A 21 -12.86 -12.63 -5.65
C VAL A 21 -14.35 -12.95 -5.78
N GLY A 22 -15.18 -11.93 -5.99
CA GLY A 22 -16.62 -12.08 -6.29
C GLY A 22 -17.49 -12.44 -5.08
N ARG A 23 -17.04 -12.15 -3.86
CA ARG A 23 -17.79 -12.45 -2.61
C ARG A 23 -18.60 -11.28 -2.08
N VAL A 24 -18.39 -10.09 -2.60
CA VAL A 24 -19.04 -8.86 -2.17
C VAL A 24 -19.60 -8.10 -3.36
N PRO A 25 -20.68 -7.31 -3.18
CA PRO A 25 -21.30 -6.58 -4.30
C PRO A 25 -20.37 -5.52 -4.92
N ASN A 26 -19.53 -4.86 -4.12
CA ASN A 26 -18.59 -3.84 -4.57
C ASN A 26 -17.43 -3.72 -3.59
N LEU A 27 -16.28 -4.28 -3.96
CA LEU A 27 -15.07 -4.27 -3.15
C LEU A 27 -14.59 -2.85 -2.86
N LEU A 28 -14.57 -1.97 -3.88
CA LEU A 28 -14.08 -0.60 -3.71
C LEU A 28 -14.93 0.20 -2.74
N GLN A 29 -16.27 0.07 -2.82
CA GLN A 29 -17.18 0.75 -1.90
C GLN A 29 -16.94 0.34 -0.45
N LEU A 30 -16.82 -0.97 -0.20
CA LEU A 30 -16.59 -1.52 1.13
C LEU A 30 -15.21 -1.10 1.67
N ALA A 31 -14.18 -1.21 0.84
CA ALA A 31 -12.82 -0.79 1.19
C ALA A 31 -12.75 0.71 1.51
N ALA A 32 -13.33 1.56 0.66
CA ALA A 32 -13.35 3.00 0.89
C ALA A 32 -14.15 3.39 2.15
N SER A 33 -15.25 2.68 2.42
CA SER A 33 -16.03 2.89 3.65
C SER A 33 -15.19 2.57 4.89
N LEU A 34 -14.47 1.46 4.88
CA LEU A 34 -13.59 1.03 5.97
C LEU A 34 -12.41 1.98 6.14
N GLU A 35 -11.76 2.38 5.03
CA GLU A 35 -10.57 3.23 5.02
C GLU A 35 -10.85 4.72 5.28
N LYS A 36 -12.11 5.17 5.23
CA LYS A 36 -12.47 6.59 5.43
C LYS A 36 -11.88 7.22 6.71
N ASN A 37 -11.78 6.42 7.77
CA ASN A 37 -11.27 6.87 9.07
C ASN A 37 -9.82 6.42 9.33
N SER A 38 -9.15 5.86 8.32
CA SER A 38 -7.77 5.39 8.40
C SER A 38 -6.79 6.53 8.09
N GLU A 39 -5.70 6.59 8.84
CA GLU A 39 -4.58 7.52 8.58
C GLU A 39 -3.52 6.93 7.65
N HIS A 40 -3.76 5.72 7.12
CA HIS A 40 -2.80 5.07 6.23
C HIS A 40 -2.67 5.85 4.90
N PRO A 41 -1.47 6.07 4.36
CA PRO A 41 -1.27 6.84 3.12
C PRO A 41 -2.09 6.35 1.93
N LEU A 42 -2.33 5.04 1.84
CA LEU A 42 -3.13 4.44 0.76
C LEU A 42 -4.65 4.57 0.98
N ALA A 43 -5.10 4.84 2.20
CA ALA A 43 -6.52 5.02 2.50
C ALA A 43 -7.13 6.18 1.70
N ALA A 44 -6.42 7.31 1.66
CA ALA A 44 -6.85 8.48 0.89
C ALA A 44 -7.00 8.16 -0.61
N ALA A 45 -6.12 7.34 -1.17
CA ALA A 45 -6.19 6.91 -2.58
C ALA A 45 -7.44 6.06 -2.85
N ILE A 46 -7.77 5.13 -1.94
CA ILE A 46 -8.95 4.26 -2.05
C ILE A 46 -10.25 5.07 -1.95
N VAL A 47 -10.31 5.99 -0.98
CA VAL A 47 -11.47 6.88 -0.80
C VAL A 47 -11.64 7.80 -2.02
N ALA A 48 -10.56 8.38 -2.53
CA ALA A 48 -10.58 9.24 -3.71
C ALA A 48 -11.08 8.49 -4.96
N GLU A 49 -10.64 7.24 -5.15
CA GLU A 49 -11.11 6.42 -6.29
C GLU A 49 -12.60 6.08 -6.17
N ALA A 50 -13.10 5.78 -4.98
CA ALA A 50 -14.53 5.56 -4.75
C ALA A 50 -15.36 6.83 -5.02
N GLN A 51 -14.87 8.00 -4.61
CA GLN A 51 -15.51 9.29 -4.91
C GLN A 51 -15.55 9.59 -6.41
N LYS A 52 -14.46 9.34 -7.12
CA LYS A 52 -14.38 9.49 -8.57
C LYS A 52 -15.39 8.62 -9.30
N GLN A 53 -15.69 7.44 -8.77
CA GLN A 53 -16.73 6.55 -9.28
C GLN A 53 -18.14 6.84 -8.73
N ASN A 54 -18.32 7.95 -7.99
CA ASN A 54 -19.58 8.36 -7.35
C ASN A 54 -20.17 7.28 -6.41
N LEU A 55 -19.33 6.49 -5.74
CA LEU A 55 -19.77 5.49 -4.78
C LEU A 55 -20.09 6.14 -3.44
N SER A 56 -21.31 5.90 -2.93
CA SER A 56 -21.70 6.34 -1.58
C SER A 56 -21.03 5.45 -0.53
N LEU A 57 -20.31 6.07 0.41
CA LEU A 57 -19.69 5.35 1.51
C LEU A 57 -20.74 4.88 2.53
N LEU A 58 -20.54 3.66 3.03
CA LEU A 58 -21.39 3.04 4.02
C LEU A 58 -20.95 3.43 5.44
N PRO A 59 -21.86 3.50 6.42
CA PRO A 59 -21.49 3.71 7.80
C PRO A 59 -20.68 2.52 8.34
N VAL A 60 -19.63 2.84 9.10
CA VAL A 60 -18.76 1.86 9.75
C VAL A 60 -18.91 1.99 11.26
N GLU A 61 -19.22 0.89 11.91
CA GLU A 61 -19.31 0.75 13.36
C GLU A 61 -18.07 0.02 13.89
N ASP A 62 -17.79 0.14 15.18
CA ASP A 62 -16.69 -0.58 15.86
C ASP A 62 -15.33 -0.44 15.15
N PHE A 63 -15.05 0.74 14.59
CA PHE A 63 -13.80 0.98 13.88
C PHE A 63 -12.60 0.94 14.83
N VAL A 64 -11.61 0.12 14.49
CA VAL A 64 -10.33 0.02 15.20
C VAL A 64 -9.19 0.10 14.18
N SER A 65 -8.25 1.00 14.45
CA SER A 65 -7.00 1.12 13.69
C SER A 65 -5.84 0.79 14.62
N GLU A 66 -5.04 -0.22 14.24
CA GLU A 66 -3.81 -0.57 14.94
C GLU A 66 -2.62 -0.28 14.03
N PRO A 67 -1.76 0.70 14.39
CA PRO A 67 -0.62 1.06 13.57
C PRO A 67 0.26 -0.15 13.25
N GLY A 68 0.57 -0.33 11.95
CA GLY A 68 1.34 -1.47 11.45
C GLY A 68 0.63 -2.82 11.45
N LYS A 69 -0.64 -2.88 11.94
CA LYS A 69 -1.45 -4.10 11.99
C LYS A 69 -2.72 -4.05 11.15
N GLY A 70 -3.08 -2.89 10.61
CA GLY A 70 -4.27 -2.73 9.77
C GLY A 70 -5.47 -2.15 10.51
N ILE A 71 -6.61 -2.26 9.87
CA ILE A 71 -7.87 -1.70 10.37
C ILE A 71 -8.98 -2.75 10.36
N ARG A 72 -9.90 -2.62 11.30
CA ARG A 72 -11.10 -3.44 11.43
C ARG A 72 -12.32 -2.57 11.65
N GLY A 73 -13.45 -2.99 11.14
CA GLY A 73 -14.73 -2.33 11.37
C GLY A 73 -15.90 -3.21 11.00
N ARG A 74 -17.11 -2.77 11.36
CA ARG A 74 -18.36 -3.46 11.06
C ARG A 74 -19.17 -2.64 10.07
N ILE A 75 -19.62 -3.26 8.98
CA ILE A 75 -20.51 -2.64 7.98
C ILE A 75 -21.70 -3.57 7.80
N LYS A 76 -22.92 -3.08 8.03
CA LYS A 76 -24.16 -3.85 7.93
C LYS A 76 -24.11 -5.19 8.70
N GLY A 77 -23.58 -5.16 9.92
CA GLY A 77 -23.46 -6.32 10.80
C GLY A 77 -22.33 -7.30 10.48
N LYS A 78 -21.57 -7.11 9.39
CA LYS A 78 -20.42 -7.96 9.00
C LYS A 78 -19.12 -7.33 9.42
N ILE A 79 -18.16 -8.17 9.83
CA ILE A 79 -16.82 -7.71 10.25
C ILE A 79 -15.90 -7.67 9.02
N TYR A 80 -15.27 -6.53 8.82
CA TYR A 80 -14.27 -6.31 7.78
C TYR A 80 -12.90 -6.08 8.39
N LEU A 81 -11.88 -6.58 7.72
CA LEU A 81 -10.46 -6.40 8.04
C LEU A 81 -9.74 -5.91 6.79
N ALA A 82 -8.84 -4.94 6.95
CA ALA A 82 -7.95 -4.50 5.89
C ALA A 82 -6.52 -4.35 6.41
N GLY A 83 -5.56 -4.68 5.57
CA GLY A 83 -4.14 -4.55 5.92
C GLY A 83 -3.22 -5.25 4.94
N ASN A 84 -1.96 -5.42 5.37
CA ASN A 84 -0.98 -6.16 4.60
C ASN A 84 -1.22 -7.68 4.69
N GLN A 85 -0.51 -8.45 3.87
CA GLN A 85 -0.61 -9.90 3.85
C GLN A 85 -0.47 -10.52 5.25
N LYS A 86 0.56 -10.13 5.98
CA LYS A 86 0.88 -10.67 7.30
C LYS A 86 -0.29 -10.57 8.29
N ILE A 87 -0.91 -9.40 8.36
CA ILE A 87 -2.05 -9.15 9.26
C ILE A 87 -3.26 -9.99 8.92
N ILE A 88 -3.55 -10.13 7.64
CA ILE A 88 -4.68 -10.93 7.18
C ILE A 88 -4.47 -12.41 7.55
N GLU A 89 -3.25 -12.93 7.35
CA GLU A 89 -2.87 -14.30 7.73
C GLU A 89 -2.88 -14.51 9.26
N GLU A 90 -2.36 -13.56 10.03
CA GLU A 90 -2.38 -13.61 11.50
C GLU A 90 -3.81 -13.64 12.09
N ASN A 91 -4.80 -13.12 11.35
CA ASN A 91 -6.22 -13.22 11.68
C ASN A 91 -6.88 -14.49 11.12
N GLY A 92 -6.11 -15.45 10.63
CA GLY A 92 -6.60 -16.76 10.18
C GLY A 92 -7.31 -16.75 8.84
N VAL A 93 -7.15 -15.69 8.04
CA VAL A 93 -7.76 -15.58 6.72
C VAL A 93 -6.92 -16.31 5.67
N ASP A 94 -7.53 -17.22 4.93
CA ASP A 94 -6.87 -17.89 3.79
C ASP A 94 -6.77 -16.97 2.60
N ILE A 95 -5.54 -16.64 2.20
CA ILE A 95 -5.25 -15.74 1.07
C ILE A 95 -4.61 -16.42 -0.13
N ARG A 96 -4.52 -17.76 -0.15
CA ARG A 96 -3.82 -18.51 -1.23
C ARG A 96 -4.26 -18.10 -2.64
N ALA A 97 -5.55 -17.81 -2.83
CA ALA A 97 -6.07 -17.34 -4.11
C ALA A 97 -5.54 -15.95 -4.51
N LEU A 98 -5.08 -15.14 -3.55
CA LEU A 98 -4.61 -13.77 -3.74
C LEU A 98 -3.08 -13.64 -3.75
N GLU A 99 -2.33 -14.66 -3.35
CA GLU A 99 -0.86 -14.60 -3.27
C GLU A 99 -0.20 -14.27 -4.62
N ARG A 100 -0.60 -14.96 -5.68
CA ARG A 100 -0.06 -14.70 -7.03
C ARG A 100 -0.38 -13.31 -7.55
N PRO A 101 -1.65 -12.85 -7.52
CA PRO A 101 -1.98 -11.48 -7.86
C PRO A 101 -1.21 -10.45 -7.04
N ALA A 102 -1.11 -10.63 -5.72
CA ALA A 102 -0.37 -9.71 -4.85
C ALA A 102 1.12 -9.66 -5.20
N ALA A 103 1.76 -10.82 -5.41
CA ALA A 103 3.16 -10.88 -5.78
C ALA A 103 3.43 -10.14 -7.09
N ARG A 104 2.60 -10.36 -8.12
CA ARG A 104 2.72 -9.66 -9.41
C ARG A 104 2.61 -8.15 -9.23
N LEU A 105 1.60 -7.68 -8.49
CA LEU A 105 1.40 -6.24 -8.25
C LEU A 105 2.60 -5.63 -7.53
N ALA A 106 3.17 -6.32 -6.53
CA ALA A 106 4.37 -5.87 -5.83
C ALA A 106 5.60 -5.82 -6.76
N GLU A 107 5.77 -6.80 -7.66
CA GLU A 107 6.84 -6.81 -8.67
C GLU A 107 6.72 -5.65 -9.68
N GLU A 108 5.50 -5.13 -9.89
CA GLU A 108 5.23 -3.93 -10.68
C GLU A 108 5.48 -2.63 -9.90
N GLY A 109 5.94 -2.68 -8.65
CA GLY A 109 6.17 -1.52 -7.79
C GLY A 109 4.92 -0.97 -7.10
N LYS A 110 3.84 -1.73 -7.11
CA LYS A 110 2.57 -1.37 -6.48
C LYS A 110 2.48 -1.95 -5.07
N THR A 111 1.71 -1.32 -4.21
CA THR A 111 1.48 -1.80 -2.84
C THR A 111 0.09 -2.44 -2.73
N PRO A 112 0.00 -3.77 -2.59
CA PRO A 112 -1.26 -4.46 -2.42
C PRO A 112 -1.76 -4.34 -0.97
N MET A 113 -3.02 -3.96 -0.81
CA MET A 113 -3.77 -4.03 0.44
C MET A 113 -4.82 -5.12 0.33
N PHE A 114 -4.86 -6.00 1.32
CA PHE A 114 -5.79 -7.12 1.38
C PHE A 114 -7.03 -6.74 2.18
N PHE A 115 -8.17 -7.24 1.74
CA PHE A 115 -9.45 -7.05 2.39
C PHE A 115 -10.10 -8.40 2.69
N ALA A 116 -10.69 -8.53 3.88
CA ALA A 116 -11.42 -9.71 4.29
C ALA A 116 -12.77 -9.34 4.91
N GLN A 117 -13.74 -10.24 4.81
CA GLN A 117 -15.06 -10.17 5.44
C GLN A 117 -15.32 -11.46 6.20
N ASP A 118 -15.67 -11.37 7.49
CA ASP A 118 -16.04 -12.52 8.34
C ASP A 118 -15.03 -13.68 8.23
N GLY A 119 -13.73 -13.36 8.25
CA GLY A 119 -12.63 -14.34 8.16
C GLY A 119 -12.35 -14.90 6.76
N GLN A 120 -12.96 -14.35 5.72
CA GLN A 120 -12.72 -14.77 4.33
C GLN A 120 -12.15 -13.62 3.50
N ALA A 121 -11.10 -13.89 2.72
CA ALA A 121 -10.55 -12.93 1.80
C ALA A 121 -11.60 -12.53 0.74
N ILE A 122 -11.75 -11.23 0.51
CA ILE A 122 -12.67 -10.65 -0.49
C ILE A 122 -11.96 -9.98 -1.65
N GLY A 123 -10.69 -9.64 -1.50
CA GLY A 123 -9.89 -9.10 -2.60
C GLY A 123 -8.68 -8.30 -2.18
N ILE A 124 -8.05 -7.70 -3.19
CA ILE A 124 -6.91 -6.80 -3.07
C ILE A 124 -7.25 -5.49 -3.78
N ILE A 125 -6.86 -4.38 -3.19
CA ILE A 125 -6.73 -3.10 -3.88
C ILE A 125 -5.27 -2.71 -3.85
N ALA A 126 -4.68 -2.47 -5.02
CA ALA A 126 -3.31 -2.00 -5.13
C ALA A 126 -3.29 -0.51 -5.43
N ALA A 127 -2.34 0.17 -4.84
CA ALA A 127 -2.06 1.56 -5.13
C ALA A 127 -0.55 1.75 -5.36
N ALA A 128 -0.21 2.76 -6.16
CA ALA A 128 1.17 3.17 -6.39
C ALA A 128 1.28 4.68 -6.32
N ASP A 129 2.42 5.11 -5.81
CA ASP A 129 2.84 6.50 -5.84
C ASP A 129 3.69 6.74 -7.09
N ILE A 130 3.39 7.79 -7.84
CA ILE A 130 4.05 8.06 -9.12
C ILE A 130 5.48 8.52 -8.88
N ILE A 131 6.44 7.85 -9.52
CA ILE A 131 7.84 8.28 -9.54
C ILE A 131 7.92 9.62 -10.28
N LYS A 132 8.57 10.62 -9.68
CA LYS A 132 8.80 11.91 -10.34
C LYS A 132 9.62 11.71 -11.61
N PRO A 133 9.26 12.35 -12.73
CA PRO A 133 10.01 12.20 -13.99
C PRO A 133 11.50 12.52 -13.89
N THR A 134 11.87 13.40 -12.95
CA THR A 134 13.28 13.81 -12.72
C THR A 134 14.07 12.90 -11.79
N SER A 135 13.42 11.94 -11.10
CA SER A 135 14.10 11.15 -10.06
C SER A 135 15.22 10.27 -10.61
N ALA A 136 14.98 9.59 -11.72
CA ALA A 136 16.00 8.73 -12.34
C ALA A 136 17.21 9.55 -12.82
N GLN A 137 17.00 10.72 -13.41
CA GLN A 137 18.06 11.63 -13.82
C GLN A 137 18.88 12.13 -12.63
N ALA A 138 18.23 12.61 -11.57
CA ALA A 138 18.91 13.09 -10.37
C ALA A 138 19.79 11.99 -9.73
N VAL A 139 19.28 10.77 -9.65
CA VAL A 139 20.06 9.64 -9.14
C VAL A 139 21.27 9.35 -10.02
N ALA A 140 21.12 9.39 -11.34
CA ALA A 140 22.24 9.19 -12.28
C ALA A 140 23.31 10.27 -12.12
N GLU A 141 22.91 11.52 -11.97
CA GLU A 141 23.84 12.65 -11.75
C GLU A 141 24.60 12.50 -10.43
N TRP A 142 23.95 12.16 -9.33
CA TRP A 142 24.62 11.93 -8.04
C TRP A 142 25.60 10.75 -8.10
N LYS A 143 25.24 9.67 -8.78
CA LYS A 143 26.16 8.54 -9.00
C LYS A 143 27.39 8.95 -9.82
N ALA A 144 27.21 9.80 -10.83
CA ALA A 144 28.32 10.34 -11.63
C ALA A 144 29.27 11.24 -10.80
N MET A 145 28.73 11.90 -9.76
CA MET A 145 29.50 12.68 -8.78
C MET A 145 30.19 11.81 -7.70
N GLY A 146 30.05 10.48 -7.76
CA GLY A 146 30.60 9.56 -6.76
C GLY A 146 29.79 9.50 -5.45
N ILE A 147 28.57 10.00 -5.44
CA ILE A 147 27.68 9.97 -4.27
C ILE A 147 26.98 8.62 -4.20
N ASP A 148 27.10 7.94 -3.06
CA ASP A 148 26.37 6.70 -2.79
C ASP A 148 24.92 7.03 -2.42
N VAL A 149 23.96 6.49 -3.20
CA VAL A 149 22.53 6.78 -3.05
C VAL A 149 21.82 5.58 -2.45
N VAL A 150 21.11 5.81 -1.34
CA VAL A 150 20.31 4.79 -0.63
C VAL A 150 18.87 5.28 -0.52
N MET A 151 17.91 4.43 -0.90
CA MET A 151 16.48 4.70 -0.70
C MET A 151 16.00 4.03 0.59
N LEU A 152 15.25 4.78 1.41
CA LEU A 152 14.51 4.24 2.55
C LEU A 152 13.00 4.21 2.23
N THR A 153 12.35 3.12 2.58
CA THR A 153 10.90 2.98 2.40
C THR A 153 10.27 2.04 3.43
N GLY A 154 9.02 2.31 3.80
CA GLY A 154 8.18 1.40 4.57
C GLY A 154 7.54 0.28 3.74
N ASP A 155 7.69 0.30 2.41
CA ASP A 155 7.13 -0.73 1.52
C ASP A 155 7.78 -2.10 1.75
N ASN A 156 7.10 -3.16 1.28
CA ASN A 156 7.69 -4.48 1.23
C ASN A 156 8.88 -4.53 0.26
N GLU A 157 9.74 -5.54 0.42
CA GLU A 157 10.98 -5.68 -0.35
C GLU A 157 10.75 -5.75 -1.86
N ARG A 158 9.68 -6.41 -2.32
CA ARG A 158 9.36 -6.55 -3.75
C ARG A 158 9.00 -5.22 -4.39
N THR A 159 8.11 -4.45 -3.75
CA THR A 159 7.75 -3.11 -4.19
C THR A 159 8.96 -2.18 -4.18
N ALA A 160 9.77 -2.24 -3.11
CA ALA A 160 10.99 -1.44 -2.99
C ALA A 160 12.01 -1.78 -4.08
N ALA A 161 12.23 -3.06 -4.38
CA ALA A 161 13.12 -3.51 -5.44
C ALA A 161 12.65 -3.07 -6.85
N ALA A 162 11.35 -3.08 -7.10
CA ALA A 162 10.80 -2.58 -8.37
C ALA A 162 11.08 -1.07 -8.56
N ILE A 163 10.85 -0.26 -7.54
CA ILE A 163 11.14 1.19 -7.56
C ILE A 163 12.65 1.43 -7.70
N GLN A 164 13.47 0.69 -6.93
CA GLN A 164 14.92 0.72 -7.01
C GLN A 164 15.42 0.54 -8.45
N LYS A 165 14.91 -0.47 -9.13
CA LYS A 165 15.25 -0.78 -10.51
C LYS A 165 14.82 0.33 -11.48
N GLN A 166 13.61 0.87 -11.33
CA GLN A 166 13.07 1.93 -12.19
C GLN A 166 13.86 3.23 -12.09
N VAL A 167 14.31 3.58 -10.88
CA VAL A 167 15.05 4.83 -10.62
C VAL A 167 16.57 4.64 -10.74
N GLY A 168 17.07 3.40 -10.76
CA GLY A 168 18.50 3.11 -10.87
C GLY A 168 19.28 3.32 -9.57
N ILE A 169 18.62 3.27 -8.41
CA ILE A 169 19.27 3.43 -7.10
C ILE A 169 20.05 2.15 -6.75
N PRO A 170 21.33 2.25 -6.29
CA PRO A 170 22.15 1.08 -6.02
C PRO A 170 21.74 0.31 -4.75
N ARG A 171 21.19 1.00 -3.74
CA ARG A 171 20.83 0.40 -2.45
C ARG A 171 19.45 0.83 -1.97
N VAL A 172 18.73 -0.12 -1.37
CA VAL A 172 17.42 0.13 -0.76
C VAL A 172 17.35 -0.54 0.62
N VAL A 173 16.73 0.15 1.56
CA VAL A 173 16.33 -0.40 2.87
C VAL A 173 14.81 -0.33 2.91
N ALA A 174 14.18 -1.50 2.84
CA ALA A 174 12.74 -1.68 2.84
C ALA A 174 12.19 -1.96 4.24
N GLN A 175 10.87 -1.90 4.41
CA GLN A 175 10.17 -2.21 5.67
C GLN A 175 10.63 -1.37 6.87
N VAL A 176 11.15 -0.17 6.63
CA VAL A 176 11.61 0.75 7.69
C VAL A 176 10.41 1.44 8.33
N MET A 177 10.24 1.24 9.62
CA MET A 177 9.20 1.95 10.37
C MET A 177 9.52 3.46 10.46
N PRO A 178 8.52 4.34 10.49
CA PRO A 178 8.76 5.78 10.53
C PRO A 178 9.71 6.24 11.64
N GLN A 179 9.61 5.64 12.83
CA GLN A 179 10.47 5.94 13.98
C GLN A 179 11.91 5.42 13.85
N ASP A 180 12.16 4.48 12.95
CA ASP A 180 13.49 3.86 12.76
C ASP A 180 14.26 4.48 11.58
N LYS A 181 13.60 5.29 10.73
CA LYS A 181 14.24 5.95 9.59
C LYS A 181 15.44 6.80 9.99
N GLU A 182 15.40 7.46 11.16
CA GLU A 182 16.52 8.25 11.68
C GLU A 182 17.75 7.39 11.98
N LYS A 183 17.57 6.17 12.48
CA LYS A 183 18.67 5.26 12.83
C LYS A 183 19.41 4.74 11.59
N GLU A 184 18.68 4.57 10.48
CA GLU A 184 19.26 4.12 9.21
C GLU A 184 20.07 5.23 8.48
N VAL A 185 19.97 6.48 8.93
CA VAL A 185 20.70 7.62 8.34
C VAL A 185 22.02 7.87 9.06
N ARG A 186 22.21 7.37 10.27
CA ARG A 186 23.43 7.49 11.07
C ARG A 186 24.41 6.39 10.74
#